data_90f875324c23361beb16a51e5dc74193
#
_entry.id   90f875324c23361beb16a51e5dc74193
#
_cell.length_a   1.000
_cell.length_b   1.000
_cell.length_c   1.000
_cell.angle_alpha   90.00
_cell.angle_beta   90.00
_cell.angle_gamma   90.00
#
_symmetry.space_group_name_H-M   'P 1'
#
loop_
_entity.id
_entity.type
_entity.pdbx_description
1 polymer ?
#
loop_
_entity_poly.entity_id
_entity_poly.type
_entity_poly.pdbx_seq_one_letter_code
_entity_poly.pdbx_strand_id
1 'polypeptide(L)'
;MTDNPVVTLNRAVATAMVHGPDAGLALLDGLGDRLGDNHRLHSVRAHLLELAGDPDAAIAEFRTAAARATNVREQHYLIAQAARLSIESTDESRGAVQS
;
A
#
# COMPACT_ATOMS: atom_id res chain seq x y z
N MET A 1 17.48 8.78 20.93
CA MET A 1 16.87 7.66 20.37
C MET A 1 16.23 7.92 19.03
N THR A 2 16.61 7.18 18.06
CA THR A 2 16.18 7.44 16.71
C THR A 2 14.95 6.62 16.35
N ASP A 3 13.94 7.27 15.87
CA ASP A 3 12.80 6.60 15.27
C ASP A 3 13.23 6.05 13.92
N ASN A 4 13.32 4.74 13.81
CA ASN A 4 13.64 4.12 12.55
C ASN A 4 12.32 3.98 11.75
N PRO A 5 12.20 4.65 10.59
CA PRO A 5 10.97 4.58 9.81
C PRO A 5 10.59 3.15 9.41
N VAL A 6 11.59 2.30 9.17
CA VAL A 6 11.34 0.91 8.80
C VAL A 6 10.66 0.16 9.94
N VAL A 7 11.13 0.37 11.18
CA VAL A 7 10.53 -0.27 12.34
C VAL A 7 9.08 0.18 12.51
N THR A 8 8.83 1.47 12.31
CA THR A 8 7.50 2.02 12.45
C THR A 8 6.55 1.48 11.38
N LEU A 9 7.03 1.36 10.14
CA LEU A 9 6.23 0.78 9.06
C LEU A 9 5.92 -0.69 9.35
N ASN A 10 6.90 -1.44 9.86
CA ASN A 10 6.68 -2.83 10.24
C ASN A 10 5.65 -2.95 11.36
N ARG A 11 5.65 -2.00 12.30
CA ARG A 11 4.66 -1.98 13.37
C ARG A 11 3.25 -1.77 12.81
N ALA A 12 3.11 -0.92 11.80
CA ALA A 12 1.82 -0.70 11.16
C ALA A 12 1.30 -1.98 10.53
N VAL A 13 2.18 -2.72 9.86
CA VAL A 13 1.82 -4.00 9.26
C VAL A 13 1.42 -5.00 10.35
N ALA A 14 2.19 -5.10 11.41
CA ALA A 14 1.88 -5.99 12.52
C ALA A 14 0.55 -5.63 13.18
N THR A 15 0.28 -4.35 13.36
CA THR A 15 -0.99 -3.86 13.90
C THR A 15 -2.14 -4.29 13.00
N ALA A 16 -1.96 -4.17 11.70
CA ALA A 16 -2.99 -4.57 10.73
C ALA A 16 -3.27 -6.06 10.79
N MET A 17 -2.24 -6.87 11.02
CA MET A 17 -2.39 -8.32 11.11
C MET A 17 -3.19 -8.74 12.34
N VAL A 18 -3.08 -7.99 13.43
CA VAL A 18 -3.73 -8.31 14.70
C VAL A 18 -5.10 -7.65 14.82
N HIS A 19 -5.20 -6.38 14.44
CA HIS A 19 -6.39 -5.55 14.65
C HIS A 19 -7.12 -5.16 13.39
N GLY A 20 -6.65 -5.61 12.24
CA GLY A 20 -7.26 -5.30 10.95
C GLY A 20 -6.54 -4.18 10.22
N PRO A 21 -6.74 -4.10 8.89
CA PRO A 21 -6.03 -3.12 8.08
C PRO A 21 -6.36 -1.67 8.42
N ASP A 22 -7.57 -1.40 8.88
CA ASP A 22 -7.95 -0.03 9.25
C ASP A 22 -7.10 0.50 10.39
N ALA A 23 -6.76 -0.35 11.35
CA ALA A 23 -5.89 0.04 12.48
C ALA A 23 -4.48 0.37 11.99
N GLY A 24 -3.96 -0.42 11.06
CA GLY A 24 -2.65 -0.16 10.46
C GLY A 24 -2.64 1.13 9.67
N LEU A 25 -3.71 1.38 8.90
CA LEU A 25 -3.84 2.61 8.13
C LEU A 25 -3.89 3.85 9.04
N ALA A 26 -4.63 3.75 10.13
CA ALA A 26 -4.71 4.86 11.09
C ALA A 26 -3.33 5.17 11.68
N LEU A 27 -2.54 4.14 11.95
CA LEU A 27 -1.19 4.31 12.45
C LEU A 27 -0.31 5.03 11.42
N LEU A 28 -0.43 4.66 10.14
CA LEU A 28 0.32 5.30 9.07
C LEU A 28 -0.06 6.77 8.91
N ASP A 29 -1.34 7.08 9.04
CA ASP A 29 -1.80 8.47 8.95
C ASP A 29 -1.14 9.35 10.01
N GLY A 30 -0.97 8.81 11.22
CA GLY A 30 -0.30 9.53 12.29
C GLY A 30 1.20 9.72 12.05
N LEU A 31 1.78 8.93 11.16
CA LEU A 31 3.21 8.96 10.86
C LEU A 31 3.54 9.70 9.57
N GLY A 32 2.53 10.06 8.78
CA GLY A 32 2.74 10.65 7.48
C GLY A 32 3.63 11.89 7.51
N ASP A 33 3.44 12.73 8.51
CA ASP A 33 4.23 13.96 8.66
C ASP A 33 5.70 13.68 8.97
N ARG A 34 5.97 12.61 9.72
CA ARG A 34 7.33 12.24 10.11
C ARG A 34 8.11 11.59 8.98
N LEU A 35 7.43 10.74 8.20
CA LEU A 35 8.06 10.00 7.12
C LEU A 35 8.14 10.83 5.84
N GLY A 36 7.34 11.88 5.75
CA GLY A 36 7.28 12.69 4.57
C GLY A 36 6.76 11.89 3.39
N ASP A 37 7.35 12.11 2.23
CA ASP A 37 6.89 11.51 0.98
C ASP A 37 7.76 10.30 0.61
N ASN A 38 7.89 9.37 1.55
CA ASN A 38 8.72 8.18 1.41
C ASN A 38 7.97 7.11 0.63
N HIS A 39 8.65 6.51 -0.37
CA HIS A 39 8.03 5.48 -1.20
C HIS A 39 7.59 4.25 -0.38
N ARG A 40 8.30 3.95 0.70
CA ARG A 40 7.94 2.81 1.56
C ARG A 40 6.63 3.04 2.30
N LEU A 41 6.37 4.28 2.70
CA LEU A 41 5.11 4.63 3.33
C LEU A 41 3.95 4.36 2.36
N HIS A 42 4.09 4.79 1.13
CA HIS A 42 3.06 4.56 0.11
C HIS A 42 2.88 3.09 -0.20
N SER A 43 3.99 2.33 -0.24
CA SER A 43 3.95 0.90 -0.50
C SER A 43 3.21 0.15 0.61
N VAL A 44 3.52 0.44 1.86
CA VAL A 44 2.84 -0.19 3.00
C VAL A 44 1.36 0.19 3.02
N ARG A 45 1.07 1.45 2.79
CA ARG A 45 -0.32 1.91 2.73
C ARG A 45 -1.09 1.18 1.63
N ALA A 46 -0.45 0.97 0.47
CA ALA A 46 -1.08 0.24 -0.63
C ALA A 46 -1.43 -1.19 -0.23
N HIS A 47 -0.51 -1.89 0.43
CA HIS A 47 -0.77 -3.25 0.89
C HIS A 47 -1.94 -3.29 1.89
N LEU A 48 -1.99 -2.34 2.81
CA LEU A 48 -3.06 -2.29 3.79
C LEU A 48 -4.40 -1.95 3.15
N LEU A 49 -4.39 -1.08 2.15
CA LEU A 49 -5.61 -0.77 1.39
C LEU A 49 -6.11 -1.99 0.63
N GLU A 50 -5.20 -2.77 0.08
CA GLU A 50 -5.57 -4.02 -0.58
C GLU A 50 -6.24 -4.97 0.41
N LEU A 51 -5.67 -5.12 1.59
CA LEU A 51 -6.25 -5.96 2.64
C LEU A 51 -7.59 -5.45 3.11
N ALA A 52 -7.79 -4.13 3.08
CA ALA A 52 -9.04 -3.50 3.49
C ALA A 52 -10.14 -3.65 2.43
N GLY A 53 -9.81 -4.17 1.27
CA GLY A 53 -10.78 -4.35 0.20
C GLY A 53 -10.98 -3.10 -0.66
N ASP A 54 -9.97 -2.25 -0.74
CA ASP A 54 -10.01 -1.03 -1.54
C ASP A 54 -8.91 -1.06 -2.60
N PRO A 55 -9.09 -1.85 -3.67
CA PRO A 55 -8.05 -2.00 -4.68
C PRO A 55 -7.76 -0.72 -5.46
N ASP A 56 -8.78 0.12 -5.68
CA ASP A 56 -8.56 1.36 -6.43
C ASP A 56 -7.61 2.30 -5.69
N ALA A 57 -7.81 2.46 -4.39
CA ALA A 57 -6.92 3.28 -3.57
C ALA A 57 -5.53 2.64 -3.49
N ALA A 58 -5.46 1.30 -3.40
CA ALA A 58 -4.19 0.59 -3.36
C ALA A 58 -3.40 0.80 -4.65
N ILE A 59 -4.07 0.75 -5.81
CA ILE A 59 -3.43 0.99 -7.10
C ILE A 59 -2.81 2.39 -7.14
N ALA A 60 -3.56 3.39 -6.70
CA ALA A 60 -3.06 4.77 -6.67
C ALA A 60 -1.82 4.89 -5.79
N GLU A 61 -1.82 4.24 -4.63
CA GLU A 61 -0.69 4.28 -3.72
C GLU A 61 0.52 3.52 -4.28
N PHE A 62 0.31 2.38 -4.93
CA PHE A 62 1.41 1.66 -5.58
C PHE A 62 2.04 2.50 -6.69
N ARG A 63 1.24 3.21 -7.46
CA ARG A 63 1.75 4.09 -8.50
C ARG A 63 2.54 5.26 -7.93
N THR A 64 2.07 5.83 -6.84
CA THR A 64 2.78 6.90 -6.13
C THR A 64 4.11 6.38 -5.60
N ALA A 65 4.11 5.19 -4.99
CA ALA A 65 5.33 4.57 -4.49
C ALA A 65 6.33 4.33 -5.61
N ALA A 66 5.85 3.86 -6.76
CA ALA A 66 6.71 3.61 -7.92
C ALA A 66 7.37 4.89 -8.41
N ALA A 67 6.61 6.00 -8.43
CA ALA A 67 7.15 7.28 -8.87
C ALA A 67 8.25 7.79 -7.94
N ARG A 68 8.25 7.36 -6.69
CA ARG A 68 9.22 7.79 -5.69
C ARG A 68 10.28 6.75 -5.37
N ALA A 69 10.22 5.59 -6.01
CA ALA A 69 11.19 4.53 -5.79
C ALA A 69 12.57 4.97 -6.25
N THR A 70 13.58 4.56 -5.49
CA THR A 70 14.96 4.99 -5.73
C THR A 70 15.75 4.04 -6.62
N ASN A 71 15.21 2.85 -6.90
CA ASN A 71 15.86 1.91 -7.80
C ASN A 71 14.85 1.27 -8.73
N VAL A 72 15.38 0.77 -9.87
CA VAL A 72 14.55 0.24 -10.96
C VAL A 72 13.81 -1.02 -10.52
N ARG A 73 14.48 -1.88 -9.76
CA ARG A 73 13.89 -3.15 -9.32
C ARG A 73 12.64 -2.91 -8.46
N GLU A 74 12.75 -2.00 -7.51
CA GLU A 74 11.64 -1.66 -6.64
C GLU A 74 10.51 -1.00 -7.44
N GLN A 75 10.87 -0.10 -8.36
CA GLN A 75 9.91 0.54 -9.23
C GLN A 75 9.12 -0.48 -10.05
N HIS A 76 9.82 -1.45 -10.64
CA HIS A 76 9.16 -2.50 -11.41
C HIS A 76 8.24 -3.36 -10.55
N TYR A 77 8.66 -3.68 -9.33
CA TYR A 77 7.82 -4.43 -8.41
C TYR A 77 6.52 -3.69 -8.11
N LEU A 78 6.62 -2.40 -7.81
CA LEU A 78 5.45 -1.59 -7.46
C LEU A 78 4.51 -1.41 -8.63
N ILE A 79 5.06 -1.21 -9.83
CA ILE A 79 4.26 -1.12 -11.04
C ILE A 79 3.54 -2.43 -11.29
N ALA A 80 4.22 -3.56 -11.07
CA ALA A 80 3.64 -4.88 -11.25
C ALA A 80 2.48 -5.11 -10.27
N GLN A 81 2.61 -4.63 -9.03
CA GLN A 81 1.53 -4.75 -8.05
C GLN A 81 0.31 -3.94 -8.47
N ALA A 82 0.52 -2.72 -8.96
CA ALA A 82 -0.58 -1.90 -9.44
C ALA A 82 -1.28 -2.55 -10.63
N ALA A 83 -0.50 -3.13 -11.55
CA ALA A 83 -1.05 -3.81 -12.71
C ALA A 83 -1.85 -5.05 -12.30
N ARG A 84 -1.33 -5.83 -11.35
CA ARG A 84 -2.03 -7.02 -10.86
C ARG A 84 -3.40 -6.65 -10.29
N LEU A 85 -3.43 -5.65 -9.43
CA LEU A 85 -4.69 -5.21 -8.83
C LEU A 85 -5.67 -4.66 -9.87
N SER A 86 -5.15 -3.97 -10.87
CA SER A 86 -5.98 -3.44 -11.93
C SER A 86 -6.66 -4.56 -12.72
N ILE A 87 -5.92 -5.62 -13.01
CA ILE A 87 -6.46 -6.78 -13.73
C ILE A 87 -7.48 -7.52 -12.87
N GLU A 88 -7.18 -7.75 -11.60
CA GLU A 88 -8.09 -8.44 -10.70
C GLU A 88 -9.39 -7.67 -10.52
N SER A 89 -9.30 -6.36 -10.38
CA SER A 89 -10.48 -5.50 -10.24
C SER A 89 -11.35 -5.55 -11.50
N THR A 90 -10.72 -5.55 -12.68
CA THR A 90 -11.43 -5.65 -13.95
C THR A 90 -12.13 -7.00 -14.07
N ASP A 91 -11.46 -8.07 -13.69
CA ASP A 91 -12.05 -9.41 -13.74
C ASP A 91 -13.25 -9.53 -12.82
N GLU A 92 -13.19 -8.95 -11.63
CA GLU A 92 -14.33 -8.94 -10.71
C GLU A 92 -15.52 -8.22 -11.32
N SER A 93 -15.28 -7.04 -11.91
CA SER A 93 -16.34 -6.27 -12.55
C SER A 93 -16.94 -7.04 -13.71
N ARG A 94 -16.10 -7.70 -14.50
CA ARG A 94 -16.55 -8.48 -15.63
C ARG A 94 -17.38 -9.68 -15.19
N GLY A 95 -16.95 -10.35 -14.14
CA GLY A 95 -17.69 -11.47 -13.58
C GLY A 95 -19.05 -11.05 -13.06
N ALA A 96 -19.14 -9.90 -12.40
CA ALA A 96 -20.40 -9.38 -11.89
C ALA A 96 -21.39 -9.07 -13.03
N VAL A 97 -20.88 -8.55 -14.14
CA VAL A 97 -21.70 -8.21 -15.30
C VAL A 97 -22.23 -9.46 -15.97
N GLN A 98 -21.45 -10.51 -16.02
CA GLN A 98 -21.83 -11.76 -16.69
C GLN A 98 -22.78 -12.63 -15.88
N SER A 99 -22.81 -12.45 -14.59
CA SER A 99 -23.69 -13.22 -13.76
C SER A 99 -25.09 -12.63 -13.73
#